data_7571a292fa20df0a3eab775d6f9d1086
#
_entry.id   7571a292fa20df0a3eab775d6f9d1086
#
_cell.length_a   1.000
_cell.length_b   1.000
_cell.length_c   1.000
_cell.angle_alpha   90.00
_cell.angle_beta   90.00
_cell.angle_gamma   90.00
#
_symmetry.space_group_name_H-M   'P 1'
#
loop_
_entity.id
_entity.type
_entity.pdbx_description
1 polymer ?
#
loop_
_entity_poly.entity_id
_entity_poly.type
_entity_poly.pdbx_seq_one_letter_code
_entity_poly.pdbx_strand_id
1 'polypeptide(L)'
;MIIGLSGYAQSGKDSTAELLCLNYGYRRIAFADPMREALLRLNPKLDSITHIANRVEDYGWDVTKRDPEVRRLLQVLGTDVGRKMFGDDFWINIALSGLKAEDKVVVSDVRFPNEAQAIKNLGGSVWRINRHNHSAVNGHPSEHAMDNYMFNHVIYNDGTVDDLSDEVFMLAMELGLEK
;
A
#
# COMPACT_ATOMS: atom_id res chain seq x y z
N MET A 1 10.92 -5.91 12.05
CA MET A 1 9.66 -5.17 12.34
C MET A 1 8.90 -4.92 11.04
N ILE A 2 7.58 -5.07 11.04
CA ILE A 2 6.71 -4.76 9.90
C ILE A 2 6.20 -3.32 10.05
N ILE A 3 6.24 -2.53 8.97
CA ILE A 3 5.77 -1.12 8.94
C ILE A 3 4.65 -1.01 7.92
N GLY A 4 3.48 -0.51 8.33
CA GLY A 4 2.38 -0.16 7.43
C GLY A 4 2.34 1.35 7.16
N LEU A 5 2.22 1.75 5.90
CA LEU A 5 2.12 3.15 5.51
C LEU A 5 0.69 3.49 5.08
N SER A 6 0.10 4.49 5.73
CA SER A 6 -1.20 5.06 5.41
C SER A 6 -1.06 6.54 5.02
N GLY A 7 -2.02 7.07 4.28
CA GLY A 7 -2.04 8.46 3.82
C GLY A 7 -2.82 8.61 2.53
N TYR A 8 -3.21 9.83 2.20
CA TYR A 8 -3.91 10.14 0.95
C TYR A 8 -3.05 9.86 -0.29
N ALA A 9 -3.69 9.83 -1.45
CA ALA A 9 -2.96 9.71 -2.71
C ALA A 9 -1.91 10.82 -2.82
N GLN A 10 -0.71 10.47 -3.31
CA GLN A 10 0.42 11.40 -3.48
C GLN A 10 0.95 12.04 -2.19
N SER A 11 0.63 11.51 -1.01
CA SER A 11 1.17 12.03 0.26
C SER A 11 2.66 11.70 0.48
N GLY A 12 3.27 10.81 -0.32
CA GLY A 12 4.68 10.40 -0.18
C GLY A 12 4.88 8.99 0.38
N LYS A 13 3.83 8.16 0.50
CA LYS A 13 3.95 6.77 0.97
C LYS A 13 4.94 5.93 0.17
N ASP A 14 4.91 6.05 -1.16
CA ASP A 14 5.80 5.29 -2.03
C ASP A 14 7.25 5.72 -1.84
N SER A 15 7.52 7.03 -1.73
CA SER A 15 8.85 7.56 -1.43
C SER A 15 9.34 7.11 -0.05
N THR A 16 8.47 7.15 0.98
CA THR A 16 8.80 6.63 2.31
C THR A 16 9.11 5.14 2.27
N ALA A 17 8.34 4.34 1.53
CA ALA A 17 8.61 2.91 1.37
C ALA A 17 9.96 2.67 0.68
N GLU A 18 10.27 3.44 -0.36
CA GLU A 18 11.54 3.36 -1.08
C GLU A 18 12.73 3.71 -0.15
N LEU A 19 12.63 4.78 0.64
CA LEU A 19 13.65 5.16 1.63
C LEU A 19 13.89 4.04 2.65
N LEU A 20 12.83 3.40 3.15
CA LEU A 20 12.96 2.25 4.06
C LEU A 20 13.63 1.06 3.39
N CYS A 21 13.32 0.79 2.12
CA CYS A 21 13.96 -0.29 1.37
C CYS A 21 15.45 -0.02 1.14
N LEU A 22 15.79 1.17 0.68
CA LEU A 22 17.17 1.52 0.31
C LEU A 22 18.09 1.66 1.53
N ASN A 23 17.61 2.29 2.60
CA ASN A 23 18.46 2.66 3.73
C ASN A 23 18.43 1.66 4.90
N TYR A 24 17.35 0.86 5.02
CA TYR A 24 17.12 -0.02 6.18
C TYR A 24 16.87 -1.48 5.81
N GLY A 25 16.98 -1.84 4.52
CA GLY A 25 16.85 -3.21 4.04
C GLY A 25 15.43 -3.79 4.14
N TYR A 26 14.40 -2.94 4.13
CA TYR A 26 13.01 -3.39 4.08
C TYR A 26 12.66 -3.94 2.70
N ARG A 27 11.75 -4.91 2.68
CA ARG A 27 11.08 -5.38 1.46
C ARG A 27 9.69 -4.76 1.37
N ARG A 28 9.39 -4.11 0.26
CA ARG A 28 8.06 -3.54 0.00
C ARG A 28 7.08 -4.62 -0.43
N ILE A 29 5.87 -4.56 0.13
CA ILE A 29 4.66 -5.27 -0.34
C ILE A 29 3.47 -4.31 -0.33
N ALA A 30 2.36 -4.73 -0.95
CA ALA A 30 1.08 -4.05 -0.88
C ALA A 30 -0.06 -5.06 -0.69
N PHE A 31 -1.13 -4.68 0.00
CA PHE A 31 -2.35 -5.50 0.09
C PHE A 31 -3.00 -5.74 -1.28
N ALA A 32 -2.75 -4.83 -2.23
CA ALA A 32 -3.20 -4.97 -3.60
C ALA A 32 -2.37 -5.97 -4.44
N ASP A 33 -1.18 -6.39 -4.00
CA ASP A 33 -0.29 -7.23 -4.82
C ASP A 33 -0.88 -8.62 -5.13
N PRO A 34 -1.47 -9.36 -4.17
CA PRO A 34 -2.11 -10.65 -4.47
C PRO A 34 -3.26 -10.52 -5.49
N MET A 35 -4.02 -9.44 -5.40
CA MET A 35 -5.12 -9.15 -6.32
C MET A 35 -4.60 -8.83 -7.73
N ARG A 36 -3.52 -8.06 -7.83
CA ARG A 36 -2.84 -7.76 -9.10
C ARG A 36 -2.27 -9.02 -9.73
N GLU A 37 -1.63 -9.87 -8.94
CA GLU A 37 -1.10 -11.15 -9.39
C GLU A 37 -2.22 -12.07 -9.90
N ALA A 38 -3.35 -12.17 -9.16
CA ALA A 38 -4.50 -12.93 -9.59
C ALA A 38 -5.05 -12.42 -10.94
N LEU A 39 -5.12 -11.10 -11.12
CA LEU A 39 -5.57 -10.48 -12.37
C LEU A 39 -4.62 -10.76 -13.54
N LEU A 40 -3.29 -10.73 -13.29
CA LEU A 40 -2.30 -11.12 -14.31
C LEU A 40 -2.42 -12.58 -14.70
N ARG A 41 -2.67 -13.49 -13.76
CA ARG A 41 -2.87 -14.92 -14.03
C ARG A 41 -4.14 -15.19 -14.83
N LEU A 42 -5.23 -14.45 -14.56
CA LEU A 42 -6.45 -14.50 -15.35
C LEU A 42 -6.24 -13.95 -16.77
N ASN A 43 -5.35 -13.00 -16.91
CA ASN A 43 -4.93 -12.35 -18.14
C ASN A 43 -6.08 -11.95 -19.08
N PRO A 44 -7.11 -11.23 -18.60
CA PRO A 44 -8.24 -10.86 -19.43
C PRO A 44 -7.82 -9.93 -20.57
N LYS A 45 -8.60 -9.96 -21.65
CA LYS A 45 -8.49 -8.96 -22.71
C LYS A 45 -9.08 -7.64 -22.26
N LEU A 46 -8.36 -6.55 -22.50
CA LEU A 46 -8.83 -5.17 -22.26
C LEU A 46 -9.56 -4.61 -23.48
N ASP A 47 -9.17 -5.08 -24.67
CA ASP A 47 -9.77 -4.75 -25.95
C ASP A 47 -9.65 -5.95 -26.91
N SER A 48 -9.89 -5.77 -28.23
CA SER A 48 -9.86 -6.83 -29.22
C SER A 48 -8.51 -7.54 -29.35
N ILE A 49 -7.41 -6.89 -28.99
CA ILE A 49 -6.05 -7.38 -29.23
C ILE A 49 -5.15 -7.37 -28.00
N THR A 50 -5.43 -6.54 -26.99
CA THR A 50 -4.53 -6.29 -25.86
C THR A 50 -4.95 -7.07 -24.63
N HIS A 51 -4.06 -7.90 -24.10
CA HIS A 51 -4.20 -8.53 -22.78
C HIS A 51 -3.59 -7.65 -21.69
N ILE A 52 -4.12 -7.77 -20.47
CA ILE A 52 -3.64 -6.97 -19.33
C ILE A 52 -2.16 -7.23 -19.02
N ALA A 53 -1.68 -8.48 -19.16
CA ALA A 53 -0.28 -8.80 -18.91
C ALA A 53 0.67 -8.02 -19.83
N ASN A 54 0.37 -7.98 -21.12
CA ASN A 54 1.18 -7.22 -22.08
C ASN A 54 1.19 -5.72 -21.75
N ARG A 55 0.02 -5.18 -21.37
CA ARG A 55 -0.10 -3.77 -21.03
C ARG A 55 0.68 -3.42 -19.75
N VAL A 56 0.70 -4.32 -18.77
CA VAL A 56 1.49 -4.14 -17.54
C VAL A 56 2.98 -4.27 -17.83
N GLU A 57 3.39 -5.19 -18.72
CA GLU A 57 4.78 -5.35 -19.16
C GLU A 57 5.29 -4.09 -19.86
N ASP A 58 4.49 -3.53 -20.78
CA ASP A 58 4.88 -2.36 -21.59
C ASP A 58 4.90 -1.05 -20.77
N TYR A 59 3.93 -0.85 -19.89
CA TYR A 59 3.67 0.46 -19.25
C TYR A 59 3.70 0.45 -17.72
N GLY A 60 3.83 -0.70 -17.09
CA GLY A 60 3.76 -0.86 -15.64
C GLY A 60 2.35 -0.67 -15.05
N TRP A 61 2.18 -1.04 -13.78
CA TRP A 61 0.89 -0.93 -13.09
C TRP A 61 0.41 0.51 -12.91
N ASP A 62 1.29 1.49 -12.74
CA ASP A 62 0.90 2.89 -12.48
C ASP A 62 0.20 3.54 -13.68
N VAL A 63 0.56 3.16 -14.88
CA VAL A 63 -0.12 3.59 -16.11
C VAL A 63 -1.35 2.71 -16.35
N THR A 64 -1.20 1.40 -16.28
CA THR A 64 -2.26 0.43 -16.60
C THR A 64 -3.49 0.58 -15.71
N LYS A 65 -3.33 0.86 -14.41
CA LYS A 65 -4.44 1.09 -13.47
C LYS A 65 -5.27 2.36 -13.76
N ARG A 66 -4.84 3.23 -14.68
CA ARG A 66 -5.61 4.41 -15.13
C ARG A 66 -6.70 4.05 -16.12
N ASP A 67 -6.57 2.91 -16.79
CA ASP A 67 -7.58 2.39 -17.71
C ASP A 67 -8.89 2.06 -16.94
N PRO A 68 -10.06 2.53 -17.41
CA PRO A 68 -11.34 2.31 -16.74
C PRO A 68 -11.70 0.81 -16.61
N GLU A 69 -11.38 -0.01 -17.62
CA GLU A 69 -11.67 -1.44 -17.58
C GLU A 69 -10.76 -2.16 -16.57
N VAL A 70 -9.50 -1.80 -16.49
CA VAL A 70 -8.57 -2.33 -15.47
C VAL A 70 -9.04 -1.96 -14.07
N ARG A 71 -9.49 -0.71 -13.86
CA ARG A 71 -10.08 -0.30 -12.57
C ARG A 71 -11.30 -1.12 -12.22
N ARG A 72 -12.22 -1.33 -13.18
CA ARG A 72 -13.42 -2.14 -12.99
C ARG A 72 -13.05 -3.58 -12.61
N LEU A 73 -12.11 -4.19 -13.31
CA LEU A 73 -11.64 -5.55 -13.03
C LEU A 73 -11.01 -5.66 -11.63
N LEU A 74 -10.14 -4.71 -11.25
CA LEU A 74 -9.56 -4.66 -9.91
C LEU A 74 -10.63 -4.48 -8.83
N GLN A 75 -11.64 -3.64 -9.07
CA GLN A 75 -12.73 -3.43 -8.12
C GLN A 75 -13.61 -4.67 -7.96
N VAL A 76 -13.98 -5.32 -9.05
CA VAL A 76 -14.76 -6.57 -9.03
C VAL A 76 -13.97 -7.66 -8.31
N LEU A 77 -12.73 -7.88 -8.69
CA LEU A 77 -11.89 -8.92 -8.07
C LEU A 77 -11.63 -8.61 -6.59
N GLY A 78 -11.30 -7.37 -6.27
CA GLY A 78 -10.97 -6.96 -4.90
C GLY A 78 -12.17 -6.97 -3.97
N THR A 79 -13.31 -6.44 -4.41
CA THR A 79 -14.49 -6.24 -3.57
C THR A 79 -15.51 -7.36 -3.76
N ASP A 80 -16.00 -7.57 -4.98
CA ASP A 80 -17.14 -8.46 -5.20
C ASP A 80 -16.74 -9.95 -5.06
N VAL A 81 -15.56 -10.30 -5.52
CA VAL A 81 -15.02 -11.66 -5.38
C VAL A 81 -14.31 -11.82 -4.03
N GLY A 82 -13.23 -11.07 -3.78
CA GLY A 82 -12.40 -11.26 -2.59
C GLY A 82 -13.19 -11.02 -1.31
N ARG A 83 -13.59 -9.77 -1.07
CA ARG A 83 -14.18 -9.39 0.22
C ARG A 83 -15.59 -9.95 0.42
N LYS A 84 -16.49 -9.84 -0.57
CA LYS A 84 -17.90 -10.30 -0.40
C LYS A 84 -18.05 -11.81 -0.38
N MET A 85 -17.23 -12.56 -1.13
CA MET A 85 -17.35 -14.03 -1.20
C MET A 85 -16.48 -14.74 -0.15
N PHE A 86 -15.30 -14.21 0.16
CA PHE A 86 -14.31 -14.87 1.02
C PHE A 86 -14.03 -14.13 2.34
N GLY A 87 -14.62 -12.95 2.55
CA GLY A 87 -14.51 -12.14 3.75
C GLY A 87 -13.54 -10.96 3.62
N ASP A 88 -13.73 -9.96 4.48
CA ASP A 88 -13.03 -8.67 4.40
C ASP A 88 -11.50 -8.79 4.53
N ASP A 89 -11.02 -9.82 5.22
CA ASP A 89 -9.60 -10.05 5.47
C ASP A 89 -8.94 -10.97 4.44
N PHE A 90 -9.65 -11.38 3.38
CA PHE A 90 -9.16 -12.34 2.39
C PHE A 90 -7.81 -11.91 1.78
N TRP A 91 -7.74 -10.69 1.24
CA TRP A 91 -6.52 -10.17 0.63
C TRP A 91 -5.43 -9.86 1.66
N ILE A 92 -5.83 -9.46 2.86
CA ILE A 92 -4.92 -9.21 3.98
C ILE A 92 -4.18 -10.50 4.35
N ASN A 93 -4.93 -11.58 4.54
CA ASN A 93 -4.39 -12.89 4.91
C ASN A 93 -3.43 -13.42 3.85
N ILE A 94 -3.71 -13.21 2.56
CA ILE A 94 -2.81 -13.62 1.48
C ILE A 94 -1.54 -12.75 1.48
N ALA A 95 -1.68 -11.43 1.55
CA ALA A 95 -0.55 -10.51 1.48
C ALA A 95 0.43 -10.68 2.66
N LEU A 96 -0.08 -10.98 3.85
CA LEU A 96 0.72 -11.16 5.06
C LEU A 96 1.11 -12.63 5.31
N SER A 97 0.69 -13.56 4.44
CA SER A 97 0.96 -14.99 4.61
C SER A 97 2.46 -15.27 4.71
N GLY A 98 2.85 -16.01 5.74
CA GLY A 98 4.24 -16.41 5.98
C GLY A 98 5.14 -15.31 6.56
N LEU A 99 4.62 -14.08 6.78
CA LEU A 99 5.39 -13.04 7.47
C LEU A 99 5.50 -13.32 8.97
N LYS A 100 6.65 -12.96 9.52
CA LYS A 100 6.97 -13.05 10.95
C LYS A 100 7.26 -11.65 11.50
N ALA A 101 7.16 -11.50 12.82
CA ALA A 101 7.38 -10.23 13.50
C ALA A 101 8.78 -9.63 13.27
N GLU A 102 9.78 -10.46 13.07
CA GLU A 102 11.17 -10.07 12.80
C GLU A 102 11.45 -9.63 11.37
N ASP A 103 10.54 -9.94 10.41
CA ASP A 103 10.74 -9.57 9.01
C ASP A 103 10.77 -8.04 8.83
N LYS A 104 11.75 -7.56 8.05
CA LYS A 104 11.81 -6.16 7.61
C LYS A 104 10.92 -5.97 6.37
N VAL A 105 9.64 -5.66 6.60
CA VAL A 105 8.63 -5.48 5.54
C VAL A 105 7.93 -4.15 5.70
N VAL A 106 7.80 -3.40 4.61
CA VAL A 106 6.96 -2.22 4.52
C VAL A 106 5.74 -2.48 3.64
N VAL A 107 4.54 -2.31 4.20
CA VAL A 107 3.24 -2.41 3.51
C VAL A 107 2.82 -1.01 3.08
N SER A 108 2.83 -0.71 1.78
CA SER A 108 2.76 0.67 1.27
C SER A 108 1.35 1.22 1.04
N ASP A 109 0.29 0.42 1.25
CA ASP A 109 -1.08 0.78 0.88
C ASP A 109 -2.14 0.49 1.96
N VAL A 110 -1.82 0.75 3.23
CA VAL A 110 -2.78 0.60 4.34
C VAL A 110 -3.90 1.63 4.19
N ARG A 111 -5.13 1.15 3.98
CA ARG A 111 -6.32 1.96 3.71
C ARG A 111 -7.48 1.72 4.64
N PHE A 112 -7.48 0.59 5.37
CA PHE A 112 -8.58 0.19 6.23
C PHE A 112 -8.09 -0.18 7.64
N PRO A 113 -8.92 0.02 8.69
CA PRO A 113 -8.57 -0.33 10.06
C PRO A 113 -8.22 -1.81 10.28
N ASN A 114 -8.87 -2.74 9.56
CA ASN A 114 -8.56 -4.16 9.64
C ASN A 114 -7.18 -4.50 9.05
N GLU A 115 -6.75 -3.81 7.99
CA GLU A 115 -5.39 -3.91 7.43
C GLU A 115 -4.35 -3.45 8.47
N ALA A 116 -4.59 -2.30 9.09
CA ALA A 116 -3.74 -1.78 10.16
C ALA A 116 -3.69 -2.71 11.38
N GLN A 117 -4.84 -3.27 11.77
CA GLN A 117 -4.92 -4.21 12.88
C GLN A 117 -4.15 -5.51 12.58
N ALA A 118 -4.22 -6.02 11.36
CA ALA A 118 -3.48 -7.21 10.96
C ALA A 118 -1.95 -7.00 11.06
N ILE A 119 -1.46 -5.81 10.67
CA ILE A 119 -0.04 -5.43 10.86
C ILE A 119 0.31 -5.38 12.35
N LYS A 120 -0.52 -4.76 13.18
CA LYS A 120 -0.30 -4.69 14.64
C LYS A 120 -0.31 -6.06 15.30
N ASN A 121 -1.15 -6.98 14.86
CA ASN A 121 -1.20 -8.36 15.35
C ASN A 121 0.10 -9.13 15.09
N LEU A 122 0.87 -8.73 14.06
CA LEU A 122 2.22 -9.24 13.77
C LEU A 122 3.32 -8.47 14.52
N GLY A 123 2.97 -7.62 15.49
CA GLY A 123 3.94 -6.79 16.22
C GLY A 123 4.47 -5.60 15.42
N GLY A 124 3.80 -5.24 14.32
CA GLY A 124 4.18 -4.14 13.44
C GLY A 124 3.69 -2.78 13.91
N SER A 125 4.13 -1.74 13.22
CA SER A 125 3.81 -0.33 13.45
C SER A 125 3.12 0.26 12.22
N VAL A 126 2.12 1.14 12.42
CA VAL A 126 1.40 1.79 11.33
C VAL A 126 1.67 3.29 11.37
N TRP A 127 2.23 3.81 10.28
CA TRP A 127 2.63 5.21 10.14
C TRP A 127 1.70 5.95 9.20
N ARG A 128 1.35 7.19 9.54
CA ARG A 128 0.62 8.10 8.66
C ARG A 128 1.59 9.04 7.97
N ILE A 129 1.49 9.12 6.64
CA ILE A 129 2.21 10.13 5.86
C ILE A 129 1.20 11.22 5.49
N ASN A 130 1.37 12.39 6.10
CA ASN A 130 0.55 13.57 5.82
C ASN A 130 1.30 14.51 4.88
N ARG A 131 0.55 15.15 3.98
CA ARG A 131 1.06 16.23 3.15
C ARG A 131 0.05 17.37 3.15
N HIS A 132 0.52 18.57 3.45
CA HIS A 132 -0.33 19.75 3.47
C HIS A 132 -1.03 19.94 2.12
N ASN A 133 -2.28 20.40 2.14
CA ASN A 133 -3.12 20.56 0.94
C ASN A 133 -3.42 19.28 0.13
N HIS A 134 -3.12 18.09 0.68
CA HIS A 134 -3.55 16.82 0.12
C HIS A 134 -4.72 16.29 0.94
N SER A 135 -5.88 16.24 0.29
CA SER A 135 -7.11 15.64 0.81
C SER A 135 -7.49 14.43 -0.04
N ALA A 136 -8.51 13.71 0.40
CA ALA A 136 -9.07 12.62 -0.39
C ALA A 136 -9.42 13.09 -1.81
N VAL A 137 -8.89 12.42 -2.82
CA VAL A 137 -9.07 12.77 -4.23
C VAL A 137 -10.48 12.42 -4.71
N ASN A 138 -11.10 11.40 -4.09
CA ASN A 138 -12.44 10.92 -4.43
C ASN A 138 -13.19 10.59 -3.13
N GLY A 139 -14.51 10.74 -3.12
CA GLY A 139 -15.37 10.38 -1.98
C GLY A 139 -15.49 8.86 -1.74
N HIS A 140 -14.51 8.07 -2.15
CA HIS A 140 -14.52 6.62 -1.94
C HIS A 140 -14.22 6.28 -0.48
N PRO A 141 -14.95 5.32 0.16
CA PRO A 141 -14.75 4.97 1.56
C PRO A 141 -13.31 4.63 1.95
N SER A 142 -12.52 4.04 1.04
CA SER A 142 -11.11 3.71 1.29
C SER A 142 -10.19 4.92 1.46
N GLU A 143 -10.63 6.11 1.06
CA GLU A 143 -9.85 7.35 1.24
C GLU A 143 -10.05 7.93 2.65
N HIS A 144 -11.20 7.66 3.28
CA HIS A 144 -11.58 8.23 4.57
C HIS A 144 -11.55 7.24 5.74
N ALA A 145 -11.47 5.94 5.46
CA ALA A 145 -11.57 4.90 6.49
C ALA A 145 -10.52 5.00 7.61
N MET A 146 -9.40 5.69 7.33
CA MET A 146 -8.29 5.87 8.27
C MET A 146 -8.21 7.28 8.88
N ASP A 147 -9.16 8.18 8.61
CA ASP A 147 -9.06 9.58 9.06
C ASP A 147 -9.09 9.72 10.59
N ASN A 148 -9.84 8.86 11.28
CA ASN A 148 -9.93 8.84 12.73
C ASN A 148 -9.10 7.70 13.37
N TYR A 149 -8.20 7.06 12.61
CA TYR A 149 -7.38 5.97 13.12
C TYR A 149 -6.22 6.51 13.96
N MET A 150 -5.93 5.85 15.09
CA MET A 150 -4.78 6.18 15.94
C MET A 150 -3.51 5.50 15.41
N PHE A 151 -2.68 6.28 14.70
CA PHE A 151 -1.41 5.82 14.17
C PHE A 151 -0.33 5.73 15.25
N ASN A 152 0.65 4.86 15.06
CA ASN A 152 1.82 4.79 15.93
C ASN A 152 2.72 6.02 15.74
N HIS A 153 2.89 6.46 14.48
CA HIS A 153 3.72 7.62 14.13
C HIS A 153 3.06 8.39 12.97
N VAL A 154 3.35 9.69 12.91
CA VAL A 154 2.91 10.58 11.84
C VAL A 154 4.13 11.29 11.28
N ILE A 155 4.33 11.21 9.97
CA ILE A 155 5.37 11.93 9.23
C ILE A 155 4.69 13.02 8.41
N TYR A 156 5.20 14.23 8.47
CA TYR A 156 4.73 15.38 7.69
C TYR A 156 5.65 15.58 6.49
N ASN A 157 5.12 15.41 5.28
CA ASN A 157 5.82 15.56 4.01
C ASN A 157 5.43 16.87 3.32
N ASP A 158 5.73 17.99 3.94
CA ASP A 158 5.35 19.32 3.44
C ASP A 158 6.49 20.02 2.68
N GLY A 159 7.66 19.41 2.65
CA GLY A 159 8.86 19.92 2.01
C GLY A 159 9.29 19.17 0.76
N THR A 160 10.58 19.09 0.57
CA THR A 160 11.28 18.39 -0.49
C THR A 160 11.39 16.88 -0.21
N VAL A 161 11.94 16.13 -1.14
CA VAL A 161 12.25 14.70 -0.94
C VAL A 161 13.35 14.54 0.12
N ASP A 162 14.28 15.48 0.19
CA ASP A 162 15.35 15.47 1.20
C ASP A 162 14.78 15.71 2.60
N ASP A 163 13.84 16.65 2.76
CA ASP A 163 13.13 16.87 4.03
C ASP A 163 12.37 15.60 4.47
N LEU A 164 11.70 14.91 3.55
CA LEU A 164 11.04 13.63 3.85
C LEU A 164 12.06 12.56 4.27
N SER A 165 13.21 12.53 3.63
CA SER A 165 14.30 11.61 3.98
C SER A 165 14.81 11.86 5.41
N ASP A 166 14.96 13.11 5.80
CA ASP A 166 15.37 13.49 7.15
C ASP A 166 14.32 13.09 8.20
N GLU A 167 13.03 13.33 7.94
CA GLU A 167 11.93 12.90 8.81
C GLU A 167 11.90 11.37 9.00
N VAL A 168 12.06 10.62 7.91
CA VAL A 168 12.15 9.14 7.95
C VAL A 168 13.37 8.69 8.72
N PHE A 169 14.52 9.35 8.52
CA PHE A 169 15.76 9.05 9.23
C PHE A 169 15.61 9.29 10.73
N MET A 170 15.08 10.44 11.14
CA MET A 170 14.86 10.77 12.57
C MET A 170 13.96 9.76 13.25
N LEU A 171 12.84 9.38 12.60
CA LEU A 171 11.93 8.36 13.14
C LEU A 171 12.60 6.98 13.20
N ALA A 172 13.37 6.60 12.19
CA ALA A 172 14.11 5.34 12.17
C ALA A 172 15.13 5.26 13.30
N MET A 173 15.85 6.36 13.60
CA MET A 173 16.76 6.46 14.72
C MET A 173 16.03 6.31 16.06
N GLU A 174 14.89 6.99 16.25
CA GLU A 174 14.06 6.88 17.45
C GLU A 174 13.61 5.44 17.70
N LEU A 175 13.27 4.73 16.63
CA LEU A 175 12.81 3.34 16.70
C LEU A 175 13.93 2.30 16.71
N GLY A 176 15.19 2.72 16.61
CA GLY A 176 16.34 1.83 16.57
C GLY A 176 16.38 0.95 15.33
N LEU A 177 15.92 1.44 14.17
CA LEU A 177 16.02 0.70 12.93
C LEU A 177 17.48 0.67 12.47
N GLU A 178 18.01 -0.54 12.34
CA GLU A 178 19.38 -0.77 11.84
C GLU A 178 19.41 -0.77 10.32
N LYS A 179 20.51 -0.24 9.76
CA LYS A 179 20.79 -0.27 8.31
C LYS A 179 21.07 -1.68 7.80
#